data_739292859d1d005c807bd00533e69259
#
_entry.id   739292859d1d005c807bd00533e69259
#
_cell.length_a   1.000
_cell.length_b   1.000
_cell.length_c   1.000
_cell.angle_alpha   90.00
_cell.angle_beta   90.00
_cell.angle_gamma   90.00
#
_symmetry.space_group_name_H-M   'P 1'
#
loop_
_entity.id
_entity.type
_entity.pdbx_description
1 polymer ?
#
loop_
_entity_poly.entity_id
_entity_poly.type
_entity_poly.pdbx_seq_one_letter_code
_entity_poly.pdbx_strand_id
1 'polypeptide(L)'
;GHIWRGVPTLLLTVTGRKSGALRRTALIYGRIGDDYVIVASKGGHPTNPLWYENLLANKEVTLQVGADVFQANAQTMAEDADRETAWNTMVGIWADFANYQLKTERRIPLVRLTRIS
;
A
#
# COMPACT_ATOMS: atom_id res chain seq x y z
N GLY A 1 -3.01 2.15 16.92
CA GLY A 1 -3.81 3.18 16.33
C GLY A 1 -3.55 3.35 14.85
N HIS A 2 -4.29 4.25 14.27
CA HIS A 2 -4.18 4.54 12.84
C HIS A 2 -3.17 5.64 12.51
N ILE A 3 -2.40 6.07 13.51
CA ILE A 3 -1.32 7.06 13.34
C ILE A 3 -0.05 6.52 13.99
N TRP A 4 1.06 6.61 13.24
CA TRP A 4 2.37 6.19 13.69
C TRP A 4 3.38 7.28 13.35
N ARG A 5 4.12 7.78 14.35
CA ARG A 5 5.08 8.89 14.20
C ARG A 5 4.46 10.11 13.51
N GLY A 6 3.18 10.40 13.78
CA GLY A 6 2.48 11.52 13.17
C GLY A 6 2.01 11.30 11.75
N VAL A 7 2.16 10.08 11.20
CA VAL A 7 1.68 9.74 9.85
C VAL A 7 0.53 8.76 9.93
N PRO A 8 -0.43 8.81 8.96
CA PRO A 8 -1.56 7.89 8.97
C PRO A 8 -1.13 6.48 8.58
N THR A 9 -1.58 5.49 9.35
CA THR A 9 -1.32 4.09 9.08
C THR A 9 -2.62 3.30 9.06
N LEU A 10 -2.64 2.21 8.27
CA LEU A 10 -3.72 1.25 8.24
C LEU A 10 -3.19 -0.14 8.48
N LEU A 11 -4.09 -1.07 8.83
CA LEU A 11 -3.76 -2.48 8.91
C LEU A 11 -4.29 -3.17 7.66
N LEU A 12 -3.39 -3.76 6.88
CA LEU A 12 -3.71 -4.50 5.66
C LEU A 12 -3.71 -5.99 5.98
N THR A 13 -4.81 -6.67 5.63
CA THR A 13 -4.88 -8.13 5.73
C THR A 13 -5.00 -8.71 4.34
N VAL A 14 -4.05 -9.57 3.96
CA VAL A 14 -4.01 -10.23 2.66
C VAL A 14 -4.05 -11.75 2.86
N THR A 15 -4.50 -12.46 1.80
CA THR A 15 -4.47 -13.92 1.79
C THR A 15 -3.14 -14.41 1.23
N GLY A 16 -2.45 -15.26 1.96
CA GLY A 16 -1.19 -15.84 1.50
C GLY A 16 -1.39 -16.66 0.23
N ARG A 17 -0.60 -16.40 -0.81
CA ARG A 17 -0.76 -17.02 -2.12
C ARG A 17 -0.44 -18.53 -2.13
N LYS A 18 0.37 -18.98 -1.17
CA LYS A 18 0.78 -20.38 -1.08
C LYS A 18 -0.02 -21.17 -0.06
N SER A 19 -0.26 -20.57 1.12
CA SER A 19 -0.90 -21.28 2.24
C SER A 19 -2.39 -20.98 2.37
N GLY A 20 -2.88 -19.88 1.78
CA GLY A 20 -4.23 -19.40 2.02
C GLY A 20 -4.42 -18.75 3.40
N ALA A 21 -3.37 -18.68 4.21
CA ALA A 21 -3.46 -18.08 5.54
C ALA A 21 -3.52 -16.55 5.45
N LEU A 22 -4.23 -15.94 6.39
CA LEU A 22 -4.30 -14.48 6.46
C LEU A 22 -3.02 -13.90 7.03
N ARG A 23 -2.53 -12.82 6.41
CA ARG A 23 -1.33 -12.10 6.81
C ARG A 23 -1.67 -10.63 7.02
N ARG A 24 -1.23 -10.07 8.13
CA ARG A 24 -1.49 -8.68 8.49
C ARG A 24 -0.22 -7.87 8.52
N THR A 25 -0.30 -6.63 8.04
CA THR A 25 0.83 -5.71 8.11
C THR A 25 0.32 -4.28 8.26
N ALA A 26 1.04 -3.46 9.04
CA ALA A 26 0.73 -2.06 9.21
C ALA A 26 1.49 -1.25 8.16
N LEU A 27 0.81 -0.35 7.46
CA LEU A 27 1.37 0.43 6.37
C LEU A 27 0.94 1.90 6.45
N ILE A 28 1.84 2.78 6.03
CA ILE A 28 1.50 4.19 5.82
C ILE A 28 0.60 4.28 4.60
N TYR A 29 -0.46 5.08 4.69
CA TYR A 29 -1.38 5.26 3.57
C TYR A 29 -1.63 6.72 3.27
N GLY A 30 -2.07 7.00 2.04
CA GLY A 30 -2.60 8.28 1.62
C GLY A 30 -3.96 8.09 0.98
N ARG A 31 -4.58 9.18 0.55
CA ARG A 31 -5.91 9.17 -0.05
C ARG A 31 -5.87 9.82 -1.44
N ILE A 32 -6.58 9.21 -2.38
CA ILE A 32 -6.91 9.83 -3.67
C ILE A 32 -8.43 9.74 -3.82
N GLY A 33 -9.13 10.88 -3.70
CA GLY A 33 -10.58 10.86 -3.66
C GLY A 33 -11.07 9.99 -2.50
N ASP A 34 -11.90 9.02 -2.79
CA ASP A 34 -12.43 8.08 -1.79
C ASP A 34 -11.56 6.85 -1.62
N ASP A 35 -10.52 6.70 -2.43
CA ASP A 35 -9.66 5.52 -2.42
C ASP A 35 -8.45 5.72 -1.52
N TYR A 36 -7.81 4.61 -1.14
CA TYR A 36 -6.59 4.60 -0.35
C TYR A 36 -5.42 4.23 -1.24
N VAL A 37 -4.22 4.70 -0.89
CA VAL A 37 -2.98 4.38 -1.61
C VAL A 37 -1.94 3.92 -0.61
N ILE A 38 -1.27 2.81 -0.94
CA ILE A 38 -0.14 2.31 -0.17
C ILE A 38 1.05 2.09 -1.09
N VAL A 39 2.25 2.04 -0.51
CA VAL A 39 3.50 1.97 -1.26
C VAL A 39 4.23 0.68 -0.93
N ALA A 40 4.55 -0.11 -1.95
CA ALA A 40 5.27 -1.38 -1.79
C ALA A 40 6.79 -1.14 -1.83
N SER A 41 7.28 -0.29 -0.91
CA SER A 41 8.66 0.17 -0.92
C SER A 41 9.67 -0.84 -0.38
N LYS A 42 9.31 -1.55 0.68
CA LYS A 42 10.24 -2.43 1.43
C LYS A 42 11.57 -1.72 1.74
N GLY A 43 11.49 -0.42 2.09
CA GLY A 43 12.68 0.37 2.42
C GLY A 43 13.67 0.55 1.28
N GLY A 44 13.26 0.41 0.02
CA GLY A 44 14.14 0.49 -1.14
C GLY A 44 14.88 -0.82 -1.45
N HIS A 45 14.45 -1.93 -0.87
CA HIS A 45 15.01 -3.25 -1.16
C HIS A 45 14.80 -3.62 -2.64
N PRO A 46 15.71 -4.40 -3.26
CA PRO A 46 15.55 -4.79 -4.67
C PRO A 46 14.33 -5.65 -4.98
N THR A 47 13.74 -6.29 -3.97
CA THR A 47 12.55 -7.12 -4.16
C THR A 47 11.32 -6.47 -3.55
N ASN A 48 10.13 -6.86 -4.04
CA ASN A 48 8.87 -6.38 -3.50
C ASN A 48 8.58 -7.02 -2.12
N PRO A 49 7.78 -6.34 -1.27
CA PRO A 49 7.32 -6.94 -0.01
C PRO A 49 6.46 -8.19 -0.28
N LEU A 50 6.48 -9.14 0.65
CA LEU A 50 5.66 -10.36 0.50
C LEU A 50 4.16 -10.04 0.43
N TRP A 51 3.69 -9.03 1.16
CA TRP A 51 2.27 -8.67 1.11
C TRP A 51 1.86 -8.21 -0.29
N TYR A 52 2.75 -7.58 -1.02
CA TYR A 52 2.47 -7.15 -2.40
C TYR A 52 2.32 -8.37 -3.32
N GLU A 53 3.22 -9.36 -3.20
CA GLU A 53 3.11 -10.60 -3.97
C GLU A 53 1.79 -11.33 -3.67
N ASN A 54 1.38 -11.34 -2.40
CA ASN A 54 0.13 -11.97 -1.99
C ASN A 54 -1.08 -11.25 -2.57
N LEU A 55 -1.11 -9.92 -2.56
CA LEU A 55 -2.26 -9.19 -3.11
C LEU A 55 -2.34 -9.25 -4.63
N LEU A 56 -1.22 -9.46 -5.32
CA LEU A 56 -1.25 -9.68 -6.77
C LEU A 56 -1.98 -10.98 -7.11
N ALA A 57 -1.84 -12.00 -6.26
CA ALA A 57 -2.52 -13.28 -6.43
C ALA A 57 -3.98 -13.21 -5.98
N ASN A 58 -4.28 -12.43 -4.94
CA ASN A 58 -5.62 -12.30 -4.35
C ASN A 58 -5.89 -10.82 -4.10
N LYS A 59 -6.55 -10.17 -5.06
CA LYS A 59 -6.72 -8.71 -5.06
C LYS A 59 -7.74 -8.17 -4.07
N GLU A 60 -8.58 -9.05 -3.51
CA GLU A 60 -9.52 -8.64 -2.47
C GLU A 60 -8.82 -8.71 -1.12
N VAL A 61 -8.81 -7.59 -0.41
CA VAL A 61 -8.08 -7.46 0.86
C VAL A 61 -9.00 -6.85 1.91
N THR A 62 -8.59 -6.96 3.17
CA THR A 62 -9.29 -6.31 4.29
C THR A 62 -8.43 -5.17 4.80
N LEU A 63 -9.06 -4.02 5.02
CA LEU A 63 -8.39 -2.85 5.59
C LEU A 63 -9.02 -2.52 6.93
N GLN A 64 -8.16 -2.07 7.87
CA GLN A 64 -8.64 -1.44 9.09
C GLN A 64 -7.99 -0.07 9.20
N VAL A 65 -8.84 0.95 9.19
CA VAL A 65 -8.43 2.35 9.32
C VAL A 65 -9.11 2.89 10.58
N GLY A 66 -8.33 3.06 11.64
CA GLY A 66 -8.90 3.36 12.95
C GLY A 66 -9.80 2.21 13.40
N ALA A 67 -11.06 2.51 13.70
CA ALA A 67 -12.05 1.49 14.09
C ALA A 67 -12.83 0.92 12.90
N ASP A 68 -12.64 1.45 11.69
CA ASP A 68 -13.39 1.05 10.51
C ASP A 68 -12.70 -0.13 9.82
N VAL A 69 -13.39 -1.27 9.73
CA VAL A 69 -12.90 -2.49 9.08
C VAL A 69 -13.77 -2.75 7.86
N PHE A 70 -13.15 -2.87 6.69
CA PHE A 70 -13.90 -3.04 5.44
C PHE A 70 -13.08 -3.81 4.41
N GLN A 71 -13.78 -4.31 3.37
CA GLN A 71 -13.15 -4.99 2.25
C GLN A 71 -12.81 -4.00 1.15
N ALA A 72 -11.69 -4.24 0.47
CA ALA A 72 -11.25 -3.39 -0.62
C ALA A 72 -10.67 -4.24 -1.75
N ASN A 73 -10.70 -3.68 -2.96
CA ASN A 73 -10.04 -4.28 -4.12
C ASN A 73 -8.72 -3.56 -4.36
N ALA A 74 -7.64 -4.33 -4.48
CA ALA A 74 -6.30 -3.79 -4.67
C ALA A 74 -5.94 -3.78 -6.16
N GLN A 75 -5.38 -2.66 -6.63
CA GLN A 75 -4.93 -2.51 -8.01
C GLN A 75 -3.61 -1.76 -8.03
N THR A 76 -2.60 -2.33 -8.70
CA THR A 76 -1.35 -1.63 -8.93
C THR A 76 -1.60 -0.48 -9.90
N MET A 77 -1.19 0.72 -9.53
CA MET A 77 -1.39 1.91 -10.37
C MET A 77 -0.44 1.88 -11.56
N ALA A 78 -1.02 2.13 -12.73
CA ALA A 78 -0.25 2.19 -13.96
C ALA A 78 0.53 3.50 -14.06
N GLU A 79 1.37 3.61 -15.08
CA GLU A 79 2.20 4.76 -15.37
C GLU A 79 1.34 5.87 -15.99
N ASP A 80 0.65 6.63 -15.15
CA ASP A 80 -0.27 7.68 -15.60
C ASP A 80 -0.24 8.86 -14.61
N ALA A 81 -1.08 9.87 -14.90
CA ALA A 81 -1.15 11.06 -14.05
C ALA A 81 -1.60 10.75 -12.61
N ASP A 82 -2.46 9.76 -12.44
CA ASP A 82 -2.93 9.35 -11.11
C ASP A 82 -1.78 8.77 -10.27
N ARG A 83 -0.90 7.99 -10.90
CA ARG A 83 0.28 7.46 -10.23
C ARG A 83 1.21 8.59 -9.78
N GLU A 84 1.45 9.57 -10.64
CA GLU A 84 2.29 10.70 -10.29
C GLU A 84 1.70 11.49 -9.12
N THR A 85 0.42 11.76 -9.15
CA THR A 85 -0.29 12.44 -8.07
C THR A 85 -0.19 11.64 -6.77
N ALA A 86 -0.41 10.33 -6.84
CA ALA A 86 -0.32 9.45 -5.69
C ALA A 86 1.10 9.40 -5.12
N TRP A 87 2.11 9.31 -5.98
CA TRP A 87 3.51 9.31 -5.55
C TRP A 87 3.85 10.59 -4.78
N ASN A 88 3.47 11.73 -5.33
CA ASN A 88 3.73 13.03 -4.70
C ASN A 88 3.00 13.15 -3.36
N THR A 89 1.76 12.64 -3.28
CA THR A 89 0.99 12.60 -2.05
C THR A 89 1.70 11.76 -0.99
N MET A 90 2.19 10.58 -1.36
CA MET A 90 2.86 9.68 -0.41
C MET A 90 4.20 10.23 0.04
N VAL A 91 4.98 10.83 -0.86
CA VAL A 91 6.25 11.48 -0.50
C VAL A 91 5.99 12.67 0.43
N GLY A 92 4.88 13.39 0.25
CA GLY A 92 4.49 14.46 1.16
C GLY A 92 4.14 13.98 2.57
N ILE A 93 3.64 12.75 2.68
CA ILE A 93 3.32 12.11 3.98
C ILE A 93 4.59 11.53 4.62
N TRP A 94 5.42 10.86 3.83
CA TRP A 94 6.65 10.21 4.30
C TRP A 94 7.76 10.41 3.27
N ALA A 95 8.60 11.42 3.50
CA ALA A 95 9.61 11.83 2.52
C ALA A 95 10.62 10.72 2.17
N ASP A 96 10.83 9.76 3.07
CA ASP A 96 11.76 8.66 2.84
C ASP A 96 11.36 7.74 1.67
N PHE A 97 10.11 7.79 1.22
CA PHE A 97 9.72 7.03 0.01
C PHE A 97 10.56 7.44 -1.20
N ALA A 98 10.86 8.72 -1.34
CA ALA A 98 11.74 9.19 -2.42
C ALA A 98 13.15 8.62 -2.27
N ASN A 99 13.66 8.55 -1.04
CA ASN A 99 14.98 7.97 -0.78
C ASN A 99 14.99 6.47 -1.07
N TYR A 100 13.91 5.76 -0.74
CA TYR A 100 13.79 4.33 -1.03
C TYR A 100 13.84 4.06 -2.54
N GLN A 101 13.21 4.91 -3.35
CA GLN A 101 13.26 4.76 -4.81
C GLN A 101 14.69 4.95 -5.34
N LEU A 102 15.49 5.79 -4.72
CA LEU A 102 16.88 6.00 -5.10
C LEU A 102 17.78 4.80 -4.79
N LYS A 103 17.37 3.94 -3.86
CA LYS A 103 18.14 2.76 -3.44
C LYS A 103 17.93 1.54 -4.33
N THR A 104 16.95 1.56 -5.23
CA THR A 104 16.62 0.41 -6.07
C THR A 104 16.34 0.84 -7.49
N GLU A 105 16.69 -0.02 -8.45
CA GLU A 105 16.36 0.19 -9.86
C GLU A 105 14.92 -0.20 -10.16
N ARG A 106 14.30 -1.04 -9.32
CA ARG A 106 12.90 -1.40 -9.54
C ARG A 106 12.01 -0.18 -9.29
N ARG A 107 10.98 -0.06 -10.11
CA ARG A 107 9.98 0.96 -9.88
C ARG A 107 9.09 0.52 -8.71
N ILE A 108 9.11 1.29 -7.63
CA ILE A 108 8.33 0.95 -6.43
C ILE A 108 6.86 1.01 -6.76
N PRO A 109 6.10 -0.11 -6.60
CA PRO A 109 4.68 -0.11 -6.91
C PRO A 109 3.86 0.75 -5.97
N LEU A 110 2.89 1.45 -6.53
CA LEU A 110 1.82 2.09 -5.77
C LEU A 110 0.56 1.26 -5.95
N VAL A 111 -0.15 1.02 -4.87
CA VAL A 111 -1.36 0.20 -4.88
C VAL A 111 -2.55 1.06 -4.48
N ARG A 112 -3.56 1.09 -5.34
CA ARG A 112 -4.83 1.76 -5.09
C ARG A 112 -5.79 0.75 -4.46
N LEU A 113 -6.40 1.13 -3.35
CA LEU A 113 -7.32 0.29 -2.60
C LEU A 113 -8.70 0.94 -2.65
N THR A 114 -9.63 0.30 -3.35
CA THR A 114 -10.99 0.81 -3.55
C THR A 114 -11.95 0.01 -2.67
N ARG A 115 -12.66 0.69 -1.79
CA ARG A 115 -13.61 0.06 -0.87
C ARG A 115 -14.74 -0.62 -1.65
N ILE A 116 -15.07 -1.88 -1.28
CA ILE A 116 -16.15 -2.65 -1.90
C ILE A 116 -17.23 -3.08 -0.92
N SER A 117 -17.07 -2.78 0.38
CA SER A 117 -18.09 -3.17 1.37
C SER A 117 -18.48 -2.04 2.31
#